data_035b13d144efa01a24dcbf23af77960f
#
_entry.id   035b13d144efa01a24dcbf23af77960f
#
_cell.length_a   1.000
_cell.length_b   1.000
_cell.length_c   1.000
_cell.angle_alpha   90.00
_cell.angle_beta   90.00
_cell.angle_gamma   90.00
#
_symmetry.space_group_name_H-M   'P 1'
#
loop_
_entity.id
_entity.type
_entity.pdbx_description
1 polymer ?
#
loop_
_entity_poly.entity_id
_entity_poly.type
_entity_poly.pdbx_seq_one_letter_code
_entity_poly.pdbx_strand_id
1 'polypeptide(L)'
;VTVVYDLIPLRMPQMCLSGLVTVFKNWFNLAVMESDMLLCISRSIAEDVDAYLHEQHLNSTRKLAIQHWPLGADIVISTKESTVRRQVNQIAVFKDSPLFLCVGTIEPRKGHEFILDAFELLWQNGVDVRLCIAGQEGWHVEETMARIRNHAQLNKRLYLVEKFTDAEINLCYANATALIAASVAEGYGLPIVEAALHKLPVLASDIPV
;
A
#
# COMPACT_ATOMS: atom_id res chain seq x y z
N VAL A 1 -9.70 -23.98 8.01
CA VAL A 1 -8.82 -22.82 8.24
C VAL A 1 -9.04 -21.81 7.13
N THR A 2 -9.27 -20.56 7.50
CA THR A 2 -9.45 -19.45 6.55
C THR A 2 -8.38 -18.38 6.81
N VAL A 3 -7.73 -17.92 5.74
CA VAL A 3 -6.71 -16.85 5.83
C VAL A 3 -7.39 -15.50 5.75
N VAL A 4 -7.03 -14.59 6.68
CA VAL A 4 -7.54 -13.22 6.73
C VAL A 4 -6.38 -12.25 6.50
N TYR A 5 -6.46 -11.48 5.42
CA TYR A 5 -5.45 -10.48 5.06
C TYR A 5 -5.66 -9.15 5.77
N ASP A 6 -6.89 -8.69 5.88
CA ASP A 6 -7.31 -7.49 6.60
C ASP A 6 -8.83 -7.48 6.81
N LEU A 7 -9.32 -6.48 7.53
CA LEU A 7 -10.74 -6.16 7.68
C LEU A 7 -11.09 -4.77 7.11
N ILE A 8 -10.25 -4.22 6.24
CA ILE A 8 -10.44 -2.87 5.70
C ILE A 8 -11.85 -2.66 5.12
N PRO A 9 -12.45 -3.60 4.34
CA PRO A 9 -13.80 -3.40 3.84
C PRO A 9 -14.88 -3.33 4.93
N LEU A 10 -14.63 -3.88 6.12
CA LEU A 10 -15.54 -3.82 7.26
C LEU A 10 -15.28 -2.63 8.18
N ARG A 11 -14.01 -2.24 8.35
CA ARG A 11 -13.58 -1.14 9.22
C ARG A 11 -13.69 0.23 8.53
N MET A 12 -13.44 0.28 7.22
CA MET A 12 -13.44 1.49 6.41
C MET A 12 -14.24 1.33 5.11
N PRO A 13 -15.54 0.98 5.20
CA PRO A 13 -16.36 0.70 4.01
C PRO A 13 -16.44 1.88 3.03
N GLN A 14 -16.33 3.10 3.53
CA GLN A 14 -16.34 4.33 2.73
C GLN A 14 -15.13 4.45 1.79
N MET A 15 -14.05 3.73 2.06
CA MET A 15 -12.84 3.71 1.23
C MET A 15 -12.83 2.56 0.22
N CYS A 16 -13.89 1.76 0.18
CA CYS A 16 -14.00 0.58 -0.67
C CYS A 16 -15.21 0.69 -1.61
N LEU A 17 -15.19 -0.08 -2.68
CA LEU A 17 -16.36 -0.23 -3.54
C LEU A 17 -17.51 -0.88 -2.76
N SER A 18 -18.71 -0.32 -2.84
CA SER A 18 -19.89 -0.78 -2.08
C SER A 18 -20.20 -2.27 -2.33
N GLY A 19 -20.07 -2.73 -3.57
CA GLY A 19 -20.22 -4.14 -3.92
C GLY A 19 -19.18 -5.05 -3.24
N LEU A 20 -17.93 -4.60 -3.15
CA LEU A 20 -16.87 -5.32 -2.45
C LEU A 20 -17.18 -5.45 -0.96
N VAL A 21 -17.63 -4.38 -0.32
CA VAL A 21 -17.99 -4.38 1.11
C VAL A 21 -19.06 -5.44 1.41
N THR A 22 -20.11 -5.50 0.58
CA THR A 22 -21.18 -6.48 0.75
C THR A 22 -20.69 -7.92 0.58
N VAL A 23 -19.91 -8.19 -0.47
CA VAL A 23 -19.36 -9.51 -0.74
C VAL A 23 -18.40 -9.92 0.38
N PHE A 24 -17.52 -9.01 0.81
CA PHE A 24 -16.56 -9.26 1.88
C PHE A 24 -17.26 -9.55 3.20
N LYS A 25 -18.29 -8.79 3.57
CA LYS A 25 -19.07 -9.02 4.79
C LYS A 25 -19.71 -10.41 4.79
N ASN A 26 -20.31 -10.80 3.68
CA ASN A 26 -20.94 -12.13 3.56
C ASN A 26 -19.88 -13.24 3.66
N TRP A 27 -18.76 -13.09 2.96
CA TRP A 27 -17.64 -14.02 3.04
C TRP A 27 -17.09 -14.13 4.45
N PHE A 28 -16.87 -13.00 5.13
CA PHE A 28 -16.31 -12.99 6.49
C PHE A 28 -17.25 -13.68 7.49
N ASN A 29 -18.55 -13.41 7.40
CA ASN A 29 -19.54 -14.07 8.24
C ASN A 29 -19.51 -15.61 8.04
N LEU A 30 -19.44 -16.06 6.78
CA LEU A 30 -19.30 -17.49 6.48
C LEU A 30 -17.97 -18.06 7.03
N ALA A 31 -16.88 -17.33 6.87
CA ALA A 31 -15.58 -17.72 7.40
C ALA A 31 -15.62 -17.92 8.92
N VAL A 32 -16.27 -17.02 9.65
CA VAL A 32 -16.47 -17.11 11.10
C VAL A 32 -17.31 -18.34 11.49
N MET A 33 -18.36 -18.61 10.73
CA MET A 33 -19.30 -19.72 11.04
C MET A 33 -18.73 -21.09 10.70
N GLU A 34 -17.97 -21.21 9.61
CA GLU A 34 -17.58 -22.49 9.02
C GLU A 34 -16.12 -22.89 9.29
N SER A 35 -15.28 -21.95 9.77
CA SER A 35 -13.88 -22.25 10.06
C SER A 35 -13.67 -22.68 11.51
N ASP A 36 -12.72 -23.60 11.73
CA ASP A 36 -12.20 -23.89 13.05
C ASP A 36 -11.09 -22.91 13.45
N MET A 37 -10.49 -22.22 12.46
CA MET A 37 -9.42 -21.24 12.68
C MET A 37 -9.45 -20.14 11.62
N LEU A 38 -9.30 -18.90 12.08
CA LEU A 38 -8.93 -17.75 11.26
C LEU A 38 -7.43 -17.49 11.43
N LEU A 39 -6.70 -17.55 10.34
CA LEU A 39 -5.25 -17.37 10.32
C LEU A 39 -4.93 -16.01 9.70
N CYS A 40 -4.54 -15.06 10.54
CA CYS A 40 -4.30 -13.67 10.16
C CYS A 40 -2.85 -13.43 9.75
N ILE A 41 -2.61 -12.52 8.80
CA ILE A 41 -1.25 -12.28 8.25
C ILE A 41 -0.37 -11.42 9.17
N SER A 42 -0.92 -10.85 10.25
CA SER A 42 -0.19 -10.12 11.28
C SER A 42 -0.89 -10.25 12.62
N ARG A 43 -0.17 -9.91 13.70
CA ARG A 43 -0.76 -9.83 15.04
C ARG A 43 -1.84 -8.75 15.09
N SER A 44 -1.59 -7.60 14.49
CA SER A 44 -2.53 -6.48 14.46
C SER A 44 -3.86 -6.89 13.81
N ILE A 45 -3.81 -7.65 12.70
CA ILE A 45 -5.03 -8.15 12.08
C ILE A 45 -5.74 -9.19 12.96
N ALA A 46 -5.01 -10.03 13.69
CA ALA A 46 -5.63 -10.98 14.61
C ALA A 46 -6.37 -10.27 15.75
N GLU A 47 -5.75 -9.23 16.31
CA GLU A 47 -6.35 -8.38 17.35
C GLU A 47 -7.58 -7.62 16.82
N ASP A 48 -7.51 -7.10 15.58
CA ASP A 48 -8.62 -6.42 14.92
C ASP A 48 -9.79 -7.38 14.62
N VAL A 49 -9.50 -8.61 14.19
CA VAL A 49 -10.50 -9.67 14.00
C VAL A 49 -11.20 -9.99 15.31
N ASP A 50 -10.45 -10.19 16.38
CA ASP A 50 -11.01 -10.48 17.71
C ASP A 50 -11.91 -9.34 18.19
N ALA A 51 -11.43 -8.10 18.11
CA ALA A 51 -12.19 -6.91 18.46
C ALA A 51 -13.48 -6.80 17.63
N TYR A 52 -13.40 -7.02 16.32
CA TYR A 52 -14.56 -6.95 15.42
C TYR A 52 -15.62 -8.00 15.78
N LEU A 53 -15.21 -9.24 16.07
CA LEU A 53 -16.15 -10.30 16.48
C LEU A 53 -16.87 -9.93 17.78
N HIS A 54 -16.16 -9.38 18.75
CA HIS A 54 -16.76 -8.91 20.00
C HIS A 54 -17.72 -7.74 19.78
N GLU A 55 -17.35 -6.73 19.01
CA GLU A 55 -18.17 -5.56 18.70
C GLU A 55 -19.48 -5.92 17.95
N GLN A 56 -19.40 -6.87 17.03
CA GLN A 56 -20.54 -7.31 16.25
C GLN A 56 -21.36 -8.44 16.90
N HIS A 57 -20.96 -8.88 18.10
CA HIS A 57 -21.57 -10.03 18.79
C HIS A 57 -21.63 -11.29 17.92
N LEU A 58 -20.63 -11.45 17.04
CA LEU A 58 -20.51 -12.62 16.16
C LEU A 58 -19.92 -13.78 16.95
N ASN A 59 -20.79 -14.68 17.41
CA ASN A 59 -20.37 -15.88 18.09
C ASN A 59 -20.38 -17.05 17.11
N SER A 60 -19.26 -17.71 16.93
CA SER A 60 -19.22 -19.00 16.25
C SER A 60 -19.93 -20.05 17.13
N THR A 61 -20.71 -20.92 16.50
CA THR A 61 -21.27 -22.10 17.19
C THR A 61 -20.20 -23.15 17.52
N ARG A 62 -19.00 -22.98 16.98
CA ARG A 62 -17.81 -23.81 17.20
C ARG A 62 -16.76 -23.01 17.96
N LYS A 63 -15.78 -23.72 18.52
CA LYS A 63 -14.62 -23.09 19.15
C LYS A 63 -13.70 -22.56 18.03
N LEU A 64 -13.91 -21.30 17.62
CA LEU A 64 -13.10 -20.63 16.62
C LEU A 64 -11.77 -20.20 17.24
N ALA A 65 -10.65 -20.63 16.64
CA ALA A 65 -9.32 -20.16 17.01
C ALA A 65 -8.93 -18.97 16.12
N ILE A 66 -8.35 -17.92 16.70
CA ILE A 66 -7.72 -16.81 15.96
C ILE A 66 -6.23 -16.91 16.19
N GLN A 67 -5.47 -17.04 15.12
CA GLN A 67 -4.02 -17.16 15.12
C GLN A 67 -3.43 -16.19 14.10
N HIS A 68 -2.14 -15.94 14.20
CA HIS A 68 -1.43 -15.13 13.20
C HIS A 68 -0.08 -15.76 12.83
N TRP A 69 0.38 -15.44 11.63
CA TRP A 69 1.75 -15.64 11.21
C TRP A 69 2.21 -14.42 10.39
N PRO A 70 3.43 -13.95 10.56
CA PRO A 70 3.94 -12.86 9.73
C PRO A 70 4.16 -13.36 8.31
N LEU A 71 3.83 -12.53 7.33
CA LEU A 71 4.26 -12.78 5.95
C LEU A 71 5.79 -12.73 5.90
N GLY A 72 6.39 -13.64 5.12
CA GLY A 72 7.84 -13.67 4.93
C GLY A 72 8.36 -12.41 4.23
N ALA A 73 9.60 -12.06 4.52
CA ALA A 73 10.34 -11.00 3.85
C ALA A 73 11.21 -11.51 2.69
N ASP A 74 11.21 -12.81 2.42
CA ASP A 74 11.98 -13.43 1.33
C ASP A 74 11.34 -13.13 -0.04
N ILE A 75 11.19 -11.85 -0.33
CA ILE A 75 10.79 -11.40 -1.66
C ILE A 75 11.98 -11.65 -2.57
N VAL A 76 11.82 -12.62 -3.47
CA VAL A 76 12.84 -12.91 -4.49
C VAL A 76 12.97 -11.66 -5.36
N ILE A 77 14.04 -10.90 -5.11
CA ILE A 77 14.45 -9.84 -6.03
C ILE A 77 14.78 -10.54 -7.34
N SER A 78 13.85 -10.54 -8.29
CA SER A 78 14.03 -11.20 -9.57
C SER A 78 15.25 -10.61 -10.27
N THR A 79 16.29 -11.42 -10.42
CA THR A 79 17.50 -11.08 -11.18
C THR A 79 17.30 -11.33 -12.70
N LYS A 80 16.11 -11.72 -13.13
CA LYS A 80 15.82 -11.86 -14.55
C LYS A 80 16.00 -10.49 -15.20
N GLU A 81 16.87 -10.43 -16.18
CA GLU A 81 17.06 -9.27 -17.07
C GLU A 81 15.72 -8.95 -17.77
N SER A 82 14.88 -8.20 -17.08
CA SER A 82 13.73 -7.57 -17.72
C SER A 82 14.16 -6.19 -18.19
N THR A 83 13.77 -5.84 -19.38
CA THR A 83 14.11 -4.54 -19.98
C THR A 83 13.45 -3.43 -19.14
N VAL A 84 14.26 -2.59 -18.51
CA VAL A 84 13.77 -1.40 -17.81
C VAL A 84 13.43 -0.33 -18.84
N ARG A 85 12.23 0.21 -18.78
CA ARG A 85 11.82 1.32 -19.64
C ARG A 85 12.74 2.53 -19.46
N ARG A 86 13.11 3.18 -20.55
CA ARG A 86 13.99 4.34 -20.54
C ARG A 86 13.52 5.43 -19.56
N GLN A 87 12.21 5.67 -19.50
CA GLN A 87 11.62 6.64 -18.59
C GLN A 87 11.89 6.29 -17.12
N VAL A 88 11.70 5.02 -16.73
CA VAL A 88 11.93 4.58 -15.34
C VAL A 88 13.40 4.66 -14.99
N ASN A 89 14.27 4.29 -15.91
CA ASN A 89 15.72 4.42 -15.71
C ASN A 89 16.12 5.89 -15.51
N GLN A 90 15.56 6.82 -16.28
CA GLN A 90 15.82 8.26 -16.10
C GLN A 90 15.35 8.77 -14.73
N ILE A 91 14.17 8.34 -14.25
CA ILE A 91 13.65 8.73 -12.94
C ILE A 91 14.58 8.25 -11.83
N ALA A 92 15.01 6.99 -11.90
CA ALA A 92 15.79 6.36 -10.85
C ALA A 92 17.25 6.84 -10.81
N VAL A 93 17.89 7.03 -11.97
CA VAL A 93 19.34 7.32 -12.05
C VAL A 93 19.68 8.80 -11.89
N PHE A 94 18.71 9.71 -12.03
CA PHE A 94 18.95 11.15 -11.89
C PHE A 94 19.22 11.52 -10.43
N LYS A 95 20.46 11.89 -10.10
CA LYS A 95 20.93 12.05 -8.71
C LYS A 95 20.97 13.51 -8.19
N ASP A 96 20.52 14.46 -8.98
CA ASP A 96 20.70 15.88 -8.63
C ASP A 96 19.77 16.37 -7.52
N SER A 97 18.66 15.64 -7.26
CA SER A 97 17.75 15.96 -6.17
C SER A 97 17.16 14.69 -5.51
N PRO A 98 16.81 14.74 -4.21
CA PRO A 98 16.23 13.60 -3.49
C PRO A 98 14.97 13.06 -4.17
N LEU A 99 14.87 11.74 -4.32
CA LEU A 99 13.72 11.04 -4.86
C LEU A 99 12.96 10.34 -3.73
N PHE A 100 11.72 10.72 -3.53
CA PHE A 100 10.80 10.03 -2.62
C PHE A 100 9.91 9.08 -3.42
N LEU A 101 9.69 7.89 -2.90
CA LEU A 101 8.97 6.82 -3.58
C LEU A 101 7.69 6.47 -2.82
N CYS A 102 6.57 6.36 -3.53
CA CYS A 102 5.33 5.75 -3.03
C CYS A 102 5.03 4.52 -3.88
N VAL A 103 4.74 3.39 -3.25
CA VAL A 103 4.47 2.12 -3.94
C VAL A 103 3.13 1.54 -3.50
N GLY A 104 2.32 1.14 -4.48
CA GLY A 104 1.05 0.46 -4.27
C GLY A 104 -0.06 1.01 -5.14
N THR A 105 -1.19 0.31 -5.17
CA THR A 105 -2.40 0.75 -5.87
C THR A 105 -2.80 2.15 -5.40
N ILE A 106 -3.11 3.03 -6.34
CA ILE A 106 -3.58 4.38 -6.02
C ILE A 106 -5.05 4.25 -5.62
N GLU A 107 -5.29 4.33 -4.33
CA GLU A 107 -6.62 4.18 -3.70
C GLU A 107 -6.73 5.11 -2.48
N PRO A 108 -7.95 5.46 -2.01
CA PRO A 108 -8.13 6.51 -1.01
C PRO A 108 -7.33 6.29 0.28
N ARG A 109 -7.26 5.05 0.78
CA ARG A 109 -6.55 4.73 2.02
C ARG A 109 -5.03 4.91 1.96
N LYS A 110 -4.44 5.00 0.77
CA LYS A 110 -2.97 5.15 0.59
C LYS A 110 -2.48 6.59 0.76
N GLY A 111 -3.38 7.56 0.91
CA GLY A 111 -3.03 8.94 1.24
C GLY A 111 -2.31 9.72 0.15
N HIS A 112 -2.47 9.35 -1.13
CA HIS A 112 -1.77 10.02 -2.25
C HIS A 112 -2.09 11.51 -2.36
N GLU A 113 -3.32 11.94 -2.02
CA GLU A 113 -3.70 13.35 -2.00
C GLU A 113 -2.89 14.13 -0.97
N PHE A 114 -2.79 13.59 0.25
CA PHE A 114 -1.99 14.18 1.31
C PHE A 114 -0.50 14.30 0.94
N ILE A 115 0.04 13.26 0.27
CA ILE A 115 1.42 13.29 -0.23
C ILE A 115 1.58 14.38 -1.29
N LEU A 116 0.65 14.50 -2.23
CA LEU A 116 0.67 15.53 -3.25
C LEU A 116 0.63 16.93 -2.64
N ASP A 117 -0.26 17.18 -1.68
CA ASP A 117 -0.35 18.46 -0.96
C ASP A 117 0.99 18.84 -0.32
N ALA A 118 1.63 17.89 0.36
CA ALA A 118 2.92 18.10 0.98
C ALA A 118 4.02 18.44 -0.04
N PHE A 119 4.07 17.71 -1.17
CA PHE A 119 5.06 17.97 -2.21
C PHE A 119 4.82 19.27 -2.97
N GLU A 120 3.57 19.63 -3.22
CA GLU A 120 3.24 20.93 -3.81
C GLU A 120 3.71 22.07 -2.91
N LEU A 121 3.51 21.96 -1.60
CA LEU A 121 4.00 22.93 -0.63
C LEU A 121 5.54 23.01 -0.63
N LEU A 122 6.24 21.89 -0.69
CA LEU A 122 7.70 21.86 -0.81
C LEU A 122 8.16 22.56 -2.09
N TRP A 123 7.55 22.25 -3.23
CA TRP A 123 7.90 22.86 -4.52
C TRP A 123 7.59 24.35 -4.58
N GLN A 124 6.49 24.81 -3.96
CA GLN A 124 6.15 26.24 -3.84
C GLN A 124 7.18 27.01 -3.00
N ASN A 125 7.74 26.36 -1.97
CA ASN A 125 8.80 26.92 -1.13
C ASN A 125 10.22 26.77 -1.73
N GLY A 126 10.33 26.35 -2.99
CA GLY A 126 11.60 26.23 -3.71
C GLY A 126 12.45 25.02 -3.31
N VAL A 127 11.90 24.07 -2.55
CA VAL A 127 12.62 22.83 -2.18
C VAL A 127 12.73 21.93 -3.40
N ASP A 128 13.95 21.56 -3.77
CA ASP A 128 14.20 20.70 -4.92
C ASP A 128 14.18 19.22 -4.52
N VAL A 129 13.00 18.64 -4.59
CA VAL A 129 12.72 17.22 -4.31
C VAL A 129 11.85 16.62 -5.40
N ARG A 130 11.97 15.31 -5.60
CA ARG A 130 11.20 14.54 -6.58
C ARG A 130 10.29 13.54 -5.89
N LEU A 131 9.11 13.32 -6.45
CA LEU A 131 8.14 12.32 -6.03
C LEU A 131 7.90 11.33 -7.18
N CYS A 132 8.05 10.04 -6.90
CA CYS A 132 7.67 8.96 -7.79
C CYS A 132 6.52 8.16 -7.16
N ILE A 133 5.39 8.13 -7.83
CA ILE A 133 4.24 7.28 -7.47
C ILE A 133 4.27 6.07 -8.40
N ALA A 134 4.57 4.91 -7.85
CA ALA A 134 4.61 3.63 -8.56
C ALA A 134 3.39 2.80 -8.18
N GLY A 135 2.37 2.81 -9.04
CA GLY A 135 1.11 2.13 -8.76
C GLY A 135 0.13 2.20 -9.91
N GLN A 136 -0.83 1.29 -9.89
CA GLN A 136 -1.96 1.33 -10.82
C GLN A 136 -3.11 2.12 -10.22
N GLU A 137 -3.93 2.72 -11.08
CA GLU A 137 -5.18 3.34 -10.71
C GLU A 137 -6.12 2.30 -10.10
N GLY A 138 -6.61 2.58 -8.89
CA GLY A 138 -7.59 1.79 -8.16
C GLY A 138 -9.00 2.37 -8.31
N TRP A 139 -9.72 2.48 -7.23
CA TRP A 139 -11.10 2.96 -7.19
C TRP A 139 -11.22 4.26 -6.37
N HIS A 140 -12.23 5.08 -6.70
CA HIS A 140 -12.51 6.36 -6.02
C HIS A 140 -11.32 7.33 -6.00
N VAL A 141 -10.57 7.38 -7.08
CA VAL A 141 -9.35 8.19 -7.22
C VAL A 141 -9.34 9.01 -8.52
N GLU A 142 -10.47 9.18 -9.15
CA GLU A 142 -10.61 9.88 -10.44
C GLU A 142 -10.05 11.31 -10.34
N GLU A 143 -10.36 12.01 -9.24
CA GLU A 143 -9.86 13.38 -8.99
C GLU A 143 -8.36 13.38 -8.72
N THR A 144 -7.87 12.45 -7.88
CA THR A 144 -6.45 12.27 -7.58
C THR A 144 -5.66 11.96 -8.85
N MET A 145 -6.16 11.05 -9.69
CA MET A 145 -5.53 10.71 -10.96
C MET A 145 -5.52 11.88 -11.95
N ALA A 146 -6.64 12.60 -12.03
CA ALA A 146 -6.72 13.81 -12.86
C ALA A 146 -5.70 14.87 -12.38
N ARG A 147 -5.57 15.08 -11.06
CA ARG A 147 -4.59 15.98 -10.46
C ARG A 147 -3.16 15.58 -10.81
N ILE A 148 -2.82 14.29 -10.66
CA ILE A 148 -1.48 13.77 -11.01
C ILE A 148 -1.21 13.96 -12.51
N ARG A 149 -2.13 13.53 -13.37
CA ARG A 149 -1.93 13.54 -14.84
C ARG A 149 -1.86 14.94 -15.44
N ASN A 150 -2.53 15.92 -14.83
CA ASN A 150 -2.52 17.31 -15.27
C ASN A 150 -1.54 18.19 -14.49
N HIS A 151 -0.73 17.62 -13.60
CA HIS A 151 0.14 18.38 -12.72
C HIS A 151 1.27 19.06 -13.48
N ALA A 152 1.55 20.36 -13.18
CA ALA A 152 2.60 21.14 -13.83
C ALA A 152 4.03 20.55 -13.65
N GLN A 153 4.23 19.73 -12.62
CA GLN A 153 5.49 19.06 -12.32
C GLN A 153 5.57 17.65 -12.90
N LEU A 154 4.54 17.15 -13.59
CA LEU A 154 4.55 15.82 -14.17
C LEU A 154 5.72 15.66 -15.15
N ASN A 155 6.46 14.56 -15.06
CA ASN A 155 7.69 14.27 -15.79
C ASN A 155 8.85 15.27 -15.58
N LYS A 156 8.77 16.10 -14.52
CA LYS A 156 9.86 17.00 -14.10
C LYS A 156 10.32 16.63 -12.67
N ARG A 157 9.45 16.80 -11.69
CA ARG A 157 9.66 16.46 -10.28
C ARG A 157 8.60 15.50 -9.73
N LEU A 158 7.46 15.35 -10.42
CA LEU A 158 6.43 14.34 -10.16
C LEU A 158 6.47 13.28 -11.25
N TYR A 159 6.50 12.03 -10.88
CA TYR A 159 6.51 10.89 -11.81
C TYR A 159 5.43 9.90 -11.43
N LEU A 160 4.71 9.41 -12.42
CA LEU A 160 3.74 8.32 -12.31
C LEU A 160 4.26 7.13 -13.10
N VAL A 161 4.45 6.00 -12.42
CA VAL A 161 4.89 4.74 -13.02
C VAL A 161 3.80 3.71 -12.85
N GLU A 162 3.02 3.50 -13.90
CA GLU A 162 2.00 2.45 -13.96
C GLU A 162 2.58 1.19 -14.63
N LYS A 163 2.03 0.02 -14.29
CA LYS A 163 2.39 -1.28 -14.91
C LYS A 163 3.90 -1.53 -14.90
N PHE A 164 4.55 -1.30 -13.78
CA PHE A 164 5.98 -1.56 -13.62
C PHE A 164 6.29 -3.06 -13.59
N THR A 165 7.49 -3.41 -14.03
CA THR A 165 8.08 -4.75 -13.85
C THR A 165 8.81 -4.83 -12.51
N ASP A 166 9.12 -6.04 -12.03
CA ASP A 166 9.90 -6.24 -10.81
C ASP A 166 11.27 -5.54 -10.89
N ALA A 167 11.92 -5.54 -12.06
CA ALA A 167 13.18 -4.85 -12.26
C ALA A 167 13.03 -3.33 -12.16
N GLU A 168 11.95 -2.77 -12.66
CA GLU A 168 11.68 -1.33 -12.61
C GLU A 168 11.40 -0.88 -11.18
N ILE A 169 10.59 -1.61 -10.42
CA ILE A 169 10.31 -1.25 -9.04
C ILE A 169 11.55 -1.42 -8.15
N ASN A 170 12.32 -2.49 -8.33
CA ASN A 170 13.59 -2.69 -7.63
C ASN A 170 14.58 -1.55 -7.91
N LEU A 171 14.65 -1.08 -9.16
CA LEU A 171 15.48 0.07 -9.51
C LEU A 171 15.01 1.34 -8.80
N CYS A 172 13.70 1.56 -8.68
CA CYS A 172 13.14 2.69 -7.93
C CYS A 172 13.50 2.61 -6.44
N TYR A 173 13.32 1.45 -5.79
CA TYR A 173 13.71 1.24 -4.39
C TYR A 173 15.22 1.47 -4.17
N ALA A 174 16.07 0.95 -5.06
CA ALA A 174 17.53 1.05 -4.93
C ALA A 174 18.06 2.48 -5.08
N ASN A 175 17.33 3.38 -5.70
CA ASN A 175 17.78 4.74 -6.00
C ASN A 175 16.94 5.83 -5.30
N ALA A 176 15.86 5.47 -4.60
CA ALA A 176 15.10 6.41 -3.82
C ALA A 176 15.87 6.87 -2.56
N THR A 177 15.52 8.04 -2.07
CA THR A 177 16.02 8.61 -0.81
C THR A 177 15.24 8.05 0.39
N ALA A 178 13.93 7.91 0.23
CA ALA A 178 13.04 7.31 1.21
C ALA A 178 11.75 6.80 0.54
N LEU A 179 11.15 5.77 1.15
CA LEU A 179 9.77 5.37 0.88
C LEU A 179 8.82 6.25 1.70
N ILE A 180 7.70 6.67 1.10
CA ILE A 180 6.56 7.27 1.80
C ILE A 180 5.40 6.29 1.80
N ALA A 181 4.93 5.94 2.98
CA ALA A 181 3.79 5.05 3.23
C ALA A 181 2.76 5.78 4.11
N ALA A 182 2.01 6.72 3.51
CA ALA A 182 1.04 7.58 4.20
C ALA A 182 -0.35 6.94 4.32
N SER A 183 -0.41 5.61 4.34
CA SER A 183 -1.67 4.87 4.44
C SER A 183 -2.37 5.14 5.77
N VAL A 184 -3.70 5.17 5.76
CA VAL A 184 -4.53 5.25 6.96
C VAL A 184 -4.97 3.86 7.45
N ALA A 185 -4.80 2.84 6.63
CA ALA A 185 -5.02 1.42 6.96
C ALA A 185 -4.19 0.50 6.08
N GLU A 186 -3.65 -0.56 6.68
CA GLU A 186 -2.89 -1.62 6.01
C GLU A 186 -3.14 -2.97 6.67
N GLY A 187 -3.04 -4.03 5.88
CA GLY A 187 -3.02 -5.40 6.41
C GLY A 187 -1.62 -5.81 6.91
N TYR A 188 -0.57 -5.45 6.16
CA TYR A 188 0.82 -5.82 6.46
C TYR A 188 1.85 -4.75 6.11
N GLY A 189 1.59 -3.94 5.08
CA GLY A 189 2.53 -2.93 4.64
C GLY A 189 3.70 -3.48 3.82
N LEU A 190 3.45 -4.37 2.86
CA LEU A 190 4.49 -4.96 2.00
C LEU A 190 5.50 -3.96 1.44
N PRO A 191 5.14 -2.75 0.98
CA PRO A 191 6.10 -1.76 0.51
C PRO A 191 7.14 -1.36 1.56
N ILE A 192 6.79 -1.39 2.86
CA ILE A 192 7.72 -1.12 3.96
C ILE A 192 8.74 -2.25 4.09
N VAL A 193 8.28 -3.50 3.95
CA VAL A 193 9.16 -4.68 3.96
C VAL A 193 10.10 -4.66 2.75
N GLU A 194 9.59 -4.32 1.56
CA GLU A 194 10.38 -4.17 0.35
C GLU A 194 11.44 -3.08 0.50
N ALA A 195 11.07 -1.92 1.05
CA ALA A 195 12.01 -0.84 1.35
C ALA A 195 13.13 -1.29 2.31
N ALA A 196 12.77 -2.06 3.35
CA ALA A 196 13.75 -2.60 4.31
C ALA A 196 14.78 -3.53 3.64
N LEU A 197 14.37 -4.37 2.68
CA LEU A 197 15.27 -5.22 1.89
C LEU A 197 16.27 -4.38 1.08
N HIS A 198 15.87 -3.20 0.64
CA HIS A 198 16.72 -2.24 -0.07
C HIS A 198 17.46 -1.28 0.88
N LYS A 199 17.34 -1.45 2.21
CA LYS A 199 17.90 -0.53 3.22
C LYS A 199 17.44 0.91 3.03
N LEU A 200 16.27 1.09 2.44
CA LEU A 200 15.68 2.39 2.14
C LEU A 200 14.99 2.93 3.40
N PRO A 201 15.27 4.15 3.86
CA PRO A 201 14.53 4.80 4.93
C PRO A 201 13.04 4.90 4.61
N VAL A 202 12.19 4.82 5.63
CA VAL A 202 10.74 4.86 5.48
C VAL A 202 10.15 6.00 6.31
N LEU A 203 9.28 6.78 5.69
CA LEU A 203 8.36 7.72 6.32
C LEU A 203 6.97 7.08 6.26
N ALA A 204 6.47 6.61 7.38
CA ALA A 204 5.18 5.93 7.45
C ALA A 204 4.22 6.62 8.40
N SER A 205 2.92 6.43 8.16
CA SER A 205 1.89 6.75 9.15
C SER A 205 2.04 5.84 10.37
N ASP A 206 1.78 6.37 11.56
CA ASP A 206 1.75 5.60 12.81
C ASP A 206 0.39 4.89 12.92
N ILE A 207 0.28 3.75 12.28
CA ILE A 207 -0.91 2.90 12.25
C ILE A 207 -0.56 1.46 12.65
N PRO A 208 -1.49 0.70 13.24
CA PRO A 208 -1.29 -0.72 13.51
C PRO A 208 -1.17 -1.53 12.22
N VAL A 209 -0.10 -2.34 12.08
CA VAL A 209 0.15 -3.25 10.95
C VAL A 209 0.76 -4.56 11.41
#